data_c4a4b144ed3fdaefc8aaf694cc394141
#
_entry.id   c4a4b144ed3fdaefc8aaf694cc394141
#
_cell.length_a   1.000
_cell.length_b   1.000
_cell.length_c   1.000
_cell.angle_alpha   90.00
_cell.angle_beta   90.00
_cell.angle_gamma   90.00
#
_symmetry.space_group_name_H-M   'P 1'
#
loop_
_entity.id
_entity.type
_entity.pdbx_description
1 polymer ?
#
loop_
_entity_poly.entity_id
_entity_poly.type
_entity_poly.pdbx_seq_one_letter_code
_entity_poly.pdbx_strand_id
1 'polypeptide(L)'
;MTRRKIFTLVAVLVAATGLAQAQRTLAFPTAEGFGKYATGGRGGKVVEVTNLNDSGEGSLRWALTEAGKEDATIVFRVSGIIEIGPNPQRKGERAIRAKLKNVTIAGQTAPGDGILLKGGKLNLGGSENVIIRNIRSRLGVLELPRQEGETEADYKKRCFIDGGAIGIENARNIIIDHCCFGWSGEENVTMYDNQFTTVQWCIVHEGLHNAGHKKGVRGYGAQWGGSPATFHHNLLAHNDSRSARINGATNPRGDKNVFLEYQNNVNYNWGRRNSCYGGENEAGEGSSHECNFAGNYYKPGPAHPADNVFIELSSARKGKVLTGPSLWYLEGNVMEGEKTKDNWQLVSNRTGFTVEQMRQQKPLSKPEYADYLTPIEPAKKAYRQVLAKAGTMKRDQVEQRIIDEVAKGTTTYQGKPFTDKGSQQPHAAIPGIIDTPADAGGWPVYNRATPVADNDHDGMADDWEVAHGFDPSNPEDRNTVASREGYTALEIYLCSLMGEKIRITRI
;
A
#
# COMPACT_ATOMS: atom_id res chain seq x y z
N MET A 1 76.18 -25.22 -36.53
CA MET A 1 75.68 -25.23 -35.15
C MET A 1 74.46 -24.33 -35.06
N THR A 2 73.26 -24.91 -35.15
CA THR A 2 71.94 -24.20 -35.22
C THR A 2 71.21 -24.38 -33.91
N ARG A 3 71.03 -23.29 -33.15
CA ARG A 3 70.27 -23.33 -31.89
C ARG A 3 68.77 -23.21 -32.20
N ARG A 4 68.04 -24.25 -31.96
CA ARG A 4 66.57 -24.24 -31.95
C ARG A 4 66.08 -23.58 -30.63
N LYS A 5 65.29 -22.49 -30.75
CA LYS A 5 64.54 -21.92 -29.64
C LYS A 5 63.23 -22.66 -29.52
N ILE A 6 62.99 -23.29 -28.39
CA ILE A 6 61.70 -23.89 -28.02
C ILE A 6 60.86 -22.77 -27.37
N PHE A 7 59.75 -22.41 -27.98
CA PHE A 7 58.72 -21.56 -27.38
C PHE A 7 57.74 -22.46 -26.63
N THR A 8 57.74 -22.36 -25.32
CA THR A 8 56.72 -23.00 -24.48
C THR A 8 55.52 -22.08 -24.42
N LEU A 9 54.40 -22.50 -24.99
CA LEU A 9 53.09 -21.80 -24.93
C LEU A 9 52.45 -22.18 -23.61
N VAL A 10 52.38 -21.26 -22.66
CA VAL A 10 51.59 -21.43 -21.43
C VAL A 10 50.17 -20.95 -21.71
N ALA A 11 49.25 -21.88 -21.91
CA ALA A 11 47.83 -21.61 -21.97
C ALA A 11 47.29 -21.36 -20.55
N VAL A 12 47.00 -20.10 -20.23
CA VAL A 12 46.26 -19.74 -18.98
C VAL A 12 44.80 -20.03 -19.21
N LEU A 13 44.31 -21.12 -18.64
CA LEU A 13 42.86 -21.42 -18.56
C LEU A 13 42.28 -20.51 -17.50
N VAL A 14 41.66 -19.41 -17.91
CA VAL A 14 40.80 -18.62 -17.03
C VAL A 14 39.49 -19.38 -16.85
N ALA A 15 39.39 -20.14 -15.79
CA ALA A 15 38.14 -20.71 -15.34
C ALA A 15 37.24 -19.54 -14.85
N ALA A 16 36.35 -19.07 -15.71
CA ALA A 16 35.27 -18.20 -15.32
C ALA A 16 34.30 -19.01 -14.46
N THR A 17 34.53 -19.06 -13.15
CA THR A 17 33.51 -19.48 -12.17
C THR A 17 32.50 -18.35 -12.07
N GLY A 18 31.54 -18.34 -13.01
CA GLY A 18 30.32 -17.61 -12.85
C GLY A 18 29.60 -18.23 -11.65
N LEU A 19 29.73 -17.61 -10.48
CA LEU A 19 28.82 -17.83 -9.38
C LEU A 19 27.44 -17.42 -9.90
N ALA A 20 26.68 -18.40 -10.37
CA ALA A 20 25.24 -18.20 -10.61
C ALA A 20 24.67 -17.77 -9.26
N GLN A 21 24.43 -16.48 -9.09
CA GLN A 21 23.72 -15.97 -7.93
C GLN A 21 22.36 -16.67 -7.94
N ALA A 22 22.10 -17.50 -6.94
CA ALA A 22 20.83 -18.22 -6.85
C ALA A 22 19.71 -17.20 -7.00
N GLN A 23 18.87 -17.36 -8.03
CA GLN A 23 17.79 -16.45 -8.31
C GLN A 23 16.85 -16.42 -7.09
N ARG A 24 16.72 -15.25 -6.44
CA ARG A 24 15.84 -15.09 -5.30
C ARG A 24 14.39 -15.23 -5.75
N THR A 25 13.62 -16.07 -5.08
CA THR A 25 12.19 -16.24 -5.36
C THR A 25 11.44 -14.96 -5.00
N LEU A 26 10.61 -14.48 -5.91
CA LEU A 26 9.71 -13.34 -5.66
C LEU A 26 8.66 -13.69 -4.60
N ALA A 27 8.05 -12.69 -3.99
CA ALA A 27 6.91 -12.87 -3.09
C ALA A 27 5.74 -13.60 -3.79
N PHE A 28 5.50 -13.24 -5.04
CA PHE A 28 4.58 -13.87 -6.00
C PHE A 28 4.96 -13.38 -7.42
N PRO A 29 4.48 -14.01 -8.51
CA PRO A 29 4.95 -13.73 -9.87
C PRO A 29 4.87 -12.28 -10.32
N THR A 30 3.87 -11.53 -9.86
CA THR A 30 3.63 -10.12 -10.21
C THR A 30 4.17 -9.14 -9.16
N ALA A 31 4.98 -9.60 -8.20
CA ALA A 31 5.58 -8.74 -7.19
C ALA A 31 6.67 -7.87 -7.81
N GLU A 32 6.58 -6.56 -7.62
CA GLU A 32 7.54 -5.58 -8.13
C GLU A 32 8.06 -4.66 -7.00
N GLY A 33 9.08 -3.87 -7.32
CA GLY A 33 9.63 -2.88 -6.40
C GLY A 33 10.45 -3.44 -5.25
N PHE A 34 10.68 -2.61 -4.25
CA PHE A 34 11.60 -2.93 -3.17
C PHE A 34 11.11 -4.01 -2.21
N GLY A 35 9.80 -4.25 -2.13
CA GLY A 35 9.20 -5.33 -1.33
C GLY A 35 9.13 -6.69 -2.03
N LYS A 36 9.51 -6.79 -3.30
CA LYS A 36 9.26 -7.96 -4.15
C LYS A 36 9.86 -9.29 -3.68
N TYR A 37 10.84 -9.22 -2.77
CA TYR A 37 11.50 -10.41 -2.22
C TYR A 37 11.03 -10.76 -0.80
N ALA A 38 9.93 -10.19 -0.33
CA ALA A 38 9.31 -10.65 0.90
C ALA A 38 8.90 -12.12 0.74
N THR A 39 9.36 -12.99 1.64
CA THR A 39 9.02 -14.41 1.60
C THR A 39 7.72 -14.70 2.36
N GLY A 40 7.27 -13.75 3.18
CA GLY A 40 6.08 -13.99 4.00
C GLY A 40 6.19 -15.26 4.83
N GLY A 41 5.12 -16.02 4.91
CA GLY A 41 5.03 -17.28 5.65
C GLY A 41 5.50 -18.52 4.89
N ARG A 42 6.33 -18.38 3.86
CA ARG A 42 6.83 -19.51 3.06
C ARG A 42 7.46 -20.59 3.93
N GLY A 43 6.99 -21.85 3.80
CA GLY A 43 7.47 -22.99 4.57
C GLY A 43 6.99 -23.02 6.02
N GLY A 44 6.15 -22.08 6.43
CA GLY A 44 5.59 -22.01 7.77
C GLY A 44 4.28 -22.77 7.95
N LYS A 45 3.67 -22.58 9.11
CA LYS A 45 2.34 -23.12 9.42
C LYS A 45 1.21 -22.32 8.77
N VAL A 46 0.03 -22.92 8.72
CA VAL A 46 -1.22 -22.21 8.40
C VAL A 46 -1.94 -21.83 9.70
N VAL A 47 -2.51 -20.62 9.73
CA VAL A 47 -3.36 -20.13 10.81
C VAL A 47 -4.68 -19.67 10.21
N GLU A 48 -5.78 -20.30 10.61
CA GLU A 48 -7.10 -20.04 10.04
C GLU A 48 -7.85 -18.94 10.81
N VAL A 49 -8.44 -18.00 10.08
CA VAL A 49 -9.48 -17.10 10.62
C VAL A 49 -10.84 -17.74 10.34
N THR A 50 -11.50 -18.23 11.39
CA THR A 50 -12.72 -19.03 11.30
C THR A 50 -13.98 -18.28 11.73
N ASN A 51 -13.85 -17.06 12.31
CA ASN A 51 -14.98 -16.24 12.69
C ASN A 51 -14.70 -14.74 12.52
N LEU A 52 -15.76 -13.93 12.60
CA LEU A 52 -15.71 -12.48 12.42
C LEU A 52 -15.62 -11.70 13.74
N ASN A 53 -15.38 -12.36 14.86
CA ASN A 53 -15.29 -11.72 16.16
C ASN A 53 -14.05 -10.84 16.26
N ASP A 54 -14.09 -9.79 17.08
CA ASP A 54 -12.93 -8.94 17.35
C ASP A 54 -11.79 -9.69 18.04
N SER A 55 -12.12 -10.66 18.90
CA SER A 55 -11.16 -11.39 19.73
C SER A 55 -11.63 -12.83 20.02
N GLY A 56 -10.76 -13.61 20.66
CA GLY A 56 -10.96 -15.03 20.92
C GLY A 56 -10.40 -15.90 19.80
N GLU A 57 -10.32 -17.20 20.04
CA GLU A 57 -9.82 -18.19 19.10
C GLU A 57 -10.56 -18.13 17.76
N GLY A 58 -9.82 -18.28 16.67
CA GLY A 58 -10.33 -18.17 15.30
C GLY A 58 -10.63 -16.74 14.83
N SER A 59 -10.49 -15.70 15.66
CA SER A 59 -10.58 -14.31 15.20
C SER A 59 -9.30 -13.85 14.51
N LEU A 60 -9.37 -12.78 13.69
CA LEU A 60 -8.16 -12.21 13.07
C LEU A 60 -7.14 -11.74 14.11
N ARG A 61 -7.58 -11.14 15.21
CA ARG A 61 -6.69 -10.71 16.30
C ARG A 61 -5.93 -11.88 16.91
N TRP A 62 -6.60 -12.98 17.13
CA TRP A 62 -5.99 -14.23 17.61
C TRP A 62 -5.01 -14.78 16.56
N ALA A 63 -5.43 -14.88 15.31
CA ALA A 63 -4.60 -15.41 14.23
C ALA A 63 -3.29 -14.60 14.05
N LEU A 64 -3.35 -13.28 14.12
CA LEU A 64 -2.16 -12.42 14.08
C LEU A 64 -1.25 -12.61 15.30
N THR A 65 -1.81 -12.96 16.47
CA THR A 65 -1.03 -13.29 17.67
C THR A 65 -0.34 -14.64 17.51
N GLU A 66 -1.03 -15.63 17.00
CA GLU A 66 -0.46 -16.96 16.76
C GLU A 66 0.60 -16.94 15.64
N ALA A 67 0.33 -16.23 14.54
CA ALA A 67 1.29 -16.02 13.46
C ALA A 67 2.54 -15.21 13.90
N GLY A 68 2.42 -14.41 14.95
CA GLY A 68 3.56 -13.68 15.51
C GLY A 68 4.58 -14.55 16.27
N LYS A 69 4.27 -15.82 16.52
CA LYS A 69 5.13 -16.76 17.27
C LYS A 69 6.12 -17.50 16.37
N GLU A 70 5.78 -17.71 15.10
CA GLU A 70 6.59 -18.43 14.13
C GLU A 70 6.18 -18.10 12.70
N ASP A 71 6.93 -18.55 11.70
CA ASP A 71 6.61 -18.34 10.29
C ASP A 71 5.23 -18.89 9.96
N ALA A 72 4.33 -18.08 9.36
CA ALA A 72 2.95 -18.47 9.16
C ALA A 72 2.27 -17.83 7.95
N THR A 73 1.32 -18.55 7.37
CA THR A 73 0.34 -18.01 6.42
C THR A 73 -1.03 -17.97 7.09
N ILE A 74 -1.62 -16.78 7.17
CA ILE A 74 -2.98 -16.58 7.68
C ILE A 74 -3.95 -16.70 6.51
N VAL A 75 -4.88 -17.64 6.61
CA VAL A 75 -5.96 -17.88 5.64
C VAL A 75 -7.32 -17.60 6.28
N PHE A 76 -8.32 -17.27 5.45
CA PHE A 76 -9.65 -16.94 5.92
C PHE A 76 -10.66 -18.01 5.48
N ARG A 77 -11.31 -18.63 6.46
CA ARG A 77 -12.41 -19.59 6.27
C ARG A 77 -13.79 -18.92 6.37
N VAL A 78 -13.80 -17.61 6.52
CA VAL A 78 -15.02 -16.79 6.64
C VAL A 78 -14.93 -15.58 5.74
N SER A 79 -16.09 -15.00 5.41
CA SER A 79 -16.20 -13.72 4.71
C SER A 79 -17.17 -12.79 5.43
N GLY A 80 -16.93 -11.50 5.31
CA GLY A 80 -17.76 -10.47 5.92
C GLY A 80 -16.98 -9.35 6.58
N ILE A 81 -17.65 -8.66 7.49
CA ILE A 81 -17.09 -7.50 8.20
C ILE A 81 -16.59 -7.94 9.57
N ILE A 82 -15.30 -7.71 9.83
CA ILE A 82 -14.69 -7.84 11.15
C ILE A 82 -14.70 -6.46 11.79
N GLU A 83 -15.53 -6.26 12.80
CA GLU A 83 -15.58 -5.01 13.54
C GLU A 83 -14.51 -4.99 14.64
N ILE A 84 -13.47 -4.16 14.46
CA ILE A 84 -12.37 -4.03 15.40
C ILE A 84 -12.81 -3.19 16.59
N GLY A 85 -12.78 -3.79 17.76
CA GLY A 85 -13.08 -3.18 19.05
C GLY A 85 -11.93 -2.36 19.65
N PRO A 86 -12.12 -1.86 20.87
CA PRO A 86 -11.07 -1.21 21.63
C PRO A 86 -9.85 -2.13 21.81
N ASN A 87 -8.67 -1.55 21.74
CA ASN A 87 -7.43 -2.29 22.00
C ASN A 87 -7.33 -2.61 23.51
N PRO A 88 -7.25 -3.90 23.89
CA PRO A 88 -7.22 -4.28 25.30
C PRO A 88 -5.96 -3.80 26.03
N GLN A 89 -4.89 -3.52 25.30
CA GLN A 89 -3.59 -3.10 25.85
C GLN A 89 -3.39 -1.58 25.81
N ARG A 90 -4.24 -0.83 25.10
CA ARG A 90 -4.10 0.62 24.91
C ARG A 90 -5.43 1.34 25.01
N LYS A 91 -5.73 1.87 26.20
CA LYS A 91 -6.97 2.62 26.45
C LYS A 91 -7.17 3.75 25.43
N GLY A 92 -8.37 3.82 24.87
CA GLY A 92 -8.77 4.89 23.93
C GLY A 92 -8.36 4.64 22.49
N GLU A 93 -7.67 3.52 22.17
CA GLU A 93 -7.35 3.12 20.82
C GLU A 93 -8.27 1.99 20.35
N ARG A 94 -8.69 2.07 19.09
CA ARG A 94 -9.36 0.97 18.39
C ARG A 94 -8.40 0.44 17.32
N ALA A 95 -7.77 -0.69 17.60
CA ALA A 95 -6.78 -1.27 16.69
C ALA A 95 -6.53 -2.76 16.96
N ILE A 96 -6.15 -3.47 15.92
CA ILE A 96 -5.35 -4.68 16.05
C ILE A 96 -3.89 -4.28 15.87
N ARG A 97 -3.05 -4.60 16.85
CA ARG A 97 -1.60 -4.40 16.78
C ARG A 97 -0.89 -5.73 16.78
N ALA A 98 -0.01 -5.93 15.83
CA ALA A 98 0.86 -7.09 15.78
C ALA A 98 2.24 -6.69 15.26
N LYS A 99 3.28 -7.30 15.79
CA LYS A 99 4.63 -7.24 15.23
C LYS A 99 4.92 -8.62 14.66
N LEU A 100 4.90 -8.72 13.34
CA LEU A 100 4.99 -9.96 12.60
C LEU A 100 6.40 -10.16 12.03
N LYS A 101 6.79 -11.41 11.92
CA LYS A 101 8.01 -11.80 11.21
C LYS A 101 7.70 -13.03 10.36
N ASN A 102 8.04 -12.98 9.08
CA ASN A 102 7.81 -14.05 8.12
C ASN A 102 6.32 -14.48 8.07
N VAL A 103 5.43 -13.53 7.76
CA VAL A 103 3.98 -13.81 7.75
C VAL A 103 3.35 -13.38 6.41
N THR A 104 2.49 -14.24 5.88
CA THR A 104 1.58 -13.92 4.78
C THR A 104 0.16 -13.75 5.32
N ILE A 105 -0.50 -12.64 5.01
CA ILE A 105 -1.94 -12.42 5.24
C ILE A 105 -2.64 -12.59 3.89
N ALA A 106 -3.27 -13.74 3.69
CA ALA A 106 -3.84 -14.18 2.42
C ALA A 106 -5.35 -13.91 2.36
N GLY A 107 -5.76 -12.64 2.23
CA GLY A 107 -7.17 -12.26 2.15
C GLY A 107 -7.93 -12.85 0.96
N GLN A 108 -7.23 -13.28 -0.09
CA GLN A 108 -7.82 -13.94 -1.26
C GLN A 108 -8.42 -15.32 -0.96
N THR A 109 -8.09 -15.92 0.17
CA THR A 109 -8.68 -17.20 0.60
C THR A 109 -10.09 -17.04 1.18
N ALA A 110 -10.49 -15.81 1.55
CA ALA A 110 -11.82 -15.55 2.09
C ALA A 110 -12.91 -15.86 1.05
N PRO A 111 -13.93 -16.68 1.41
CA PRO A 111 -15.02 -16.99 0.50
C PRO A 111 -15.93 -15.77 0.23
N GLY A 112 -16.93 -15.91 -0.62
CA GLY A 112 -17.94 -14.88 -0.89
C GLY A 112 -17.33 -13.55 -1.35
N ASP A 113 -17.68 -12.46 -0.68
CA ASP A 113 -17.21 -11.12 -1.01
C ASP A 113 -15.89 -10.74 -0.31
N GLY A 114 -15.25 -11.68 0.39
CA GLY A 114 -13.98 -11.43 1.08
C GLY A 114 -14.12 -10.80 2.46
N ILE A 115 -13.06 -10.12 2.92
CA ILE A 115 -12.98 -9.54 4.27
C ILE A 115 -12.90 -8.02 4.21
N LEU A 116 -13.65 -7.34 5.10
CA LEU A 116 -13.53 -5.93 5.43
C LEU A 116 -13.24 -5.75 6.93
N LEU A 117 -12.18 -5.06 7.27
CA LEU A 117 -11.89 -4.58 8.63
C LEU A 117 -12.58 -3.24 8.83
N LYS A 118 -13.44 -3.12 9.86
CA LYS A 118 -14.24 -1.95 10.18
C LYS A 118 -13.91 -1.43 11.58
N GLY A 119 -13.91 -0.12 11.78
CA GLY A 119 -13.98 0.49 13.11
C GLY A 119 -12.69 0.51 13.91
N GLY A 120 -11.58 0.11 13.34
CA GLY A 120 -10.29 0.14 14.00
C GLY A 120 -9.10 -0.03 13.05
N LYS A 121 -7.93 0.43 13.48
CA LYS A 121 -6.68 0.40 12.69
C LYS A 121 -6.05 -0.99 12.68
N LEU A 122 -5.57 -1.45 11.53
CA LEU A 122 -4.59 -2.53 11.46
C LEU A 122 -3.18 -1.93 11.57
N ASN A 123 -2.48 -2.17 12.68
CA ASN A 123 -1.14 -1.65 12.92
C ASN A 123 -0.12 -2.79 12.98
N LEU A 124 0.78 -2.81 12.00
CA LEU A 124 1.83 -3.83 11.85
C LEU A 124 3.24 -3.20 11.98
N GLY A 125 3.38 -2.17 12.80
CA GLY A 125 4.66 -1.49 13.01
C GLY A 125 5.74 -2.40 13.58
N GLY A 126 6.99 -2.23 13.13
CA GLY A 126 8.13 -3.04 13.52
C GLY A 126 8.18 -4.45 12.92
N SER A 127 7.28 -4.77 12.00
CA SER A 127 7.22 -6.07 11.33
C SER A 127 8.33 -6.26 10.30
N GLU A 128 8.66 -7.50 10.00
CA GLU A 128 9.68 -7.88 9.03
C GLU A 128 9.18 -9.03 8.15
N ASN A 129 9.42 -8.89 6.84
CA ASN A 129 9.16 -9.93 5.88
C ASN A 129 7.69 -10.37 5.82
N VAL A 130 6.81 -9.43 5.46
CA VAL A 130 5.35 -9.63 5.47
C VAL A 130 4.75 -9.38 4.09
N ILE A 131 3.87 -10.28 3.67
CA ILE A 131 3.05 -10.19 2.47
C ILE A 131 1.60 -9.96 2.90
N ILE A 132 0.93 -8.94 2.35
CA ILE A 132 -0.49 -8.66 2.61
C ILE A 132 -1.21 -8.56 1.27
N ARG A 133 -2.18 -9.43 1.03
CA ARG A 133 -2.93 -9.45 -0.22
C ARG A 133 -4.44 -9.49 0.01
N ASN A 134 -5.17 -8.75 -0.80
CA ASN A 134 -6.62 -8.85 -0.96
C ASN A 134 -7.43 -8.56 0.33
N ILE A 135 -6.99 -7.58 1.13
CA ILE A 135 -7.66 -7.13 2.35
C ILE A 135 -8.28 -5.75 2.14
N ARG A 136 -9.49 -5.53 2.67
CA ARG A 136 -10.10 -4.21 2.82
C ARG A 136 -10.00 -3.74 4.26
N SER A 137 -9.71 -2.46 4.46
CA SER A 137 -9.79 -1.82 5.77
C SER A 137 -10.36 -0.42 5.64
N ARG A 138 -11.48 -0.17 6.32
CA ARG A 138 -12.14 1.14 6.39
C ARG A 138 -12.43 1.47 7.83
N LEU A 139 -11.87 2.57 8.31
CA LEU A 139 -11.95 2.92 9.73
C LEU A 139 -13.36 3.38 10.12
N GLY A 140 -13.90 4.36 9.42
CA GLY A 140 -15.18 4.97 9.71
C GLY A 140 -15.18 5.85 10.96
N VAL A 141 -16.37 6.03 11.51
CA VAL A 141 -16.63 6.68 12.78
C VAL A 141 -17.53 5.79 13.63
N LEU A 142 -17.57 6.03 14.95
CA LEU A 142 -18.51 5.34 15.83
C LEU A 142 -19.95 5.84 15.54
N GLU A 143 -20.88 4.93 15.52
CA GLU A 143 -22.32 5.22 15.36
C GLU A 143 -22.98 5.24 16.76
N LEU A 144 -22.71 6.31 17.54
CA LEU A 144 -23.23 6.46 18.89
C LEU A 144 -24.56 7.22 18.88
N PRO A 145 -25.50 6.93 19.81
CA PRO A 145 -26.67 7.75 19.99
C PRO A 145 -26.30 9.16 20.42
N ARG A 146 -27.04 10.18 19.96
CA ARG A 146 -26.83 11.56 20.42
C ARG A 146 -27.23 11.70 21.88
N GLN A 147 -26.50 12.57 22.56
CA GLN A 147 -26.81 12.98 23.95
C GLN A 147 -27.67 14.25 23.90
N GLU A 148 -28.53 14.42 24.91
CA GLU A 148 -29.36 15.62 25.03
C GLU A 148 -28.50 16.87 25.17
N GLY A 149 -28.79 17.91 24.37
CA GLY A 149 -28.02 19.15 24.34
C GLY A 149 -26.65 19.08 23.67
N GLU A 150 -26.26 17.92 23.12
CA GLU A 150 -24.96 17.75 22.46
C GLU A 150 -24.89 18.51 21.12
N THR A 151 -23.84 19.34 20.99
CA THR A 151 -23.56 20.03 19.72
C THR A 151 -23.09 19.07 18.64
N GLU A 152 -23.21 19.44 17.36
CA GLU A 152 -22.70 18.63 16.24
C GLU A 152 -21.17 18.40 16.37
N ALA A 153 -20.45 19.40 16.83
CA ALA A 153 -19.00 19.31 17.02
C ALA A 153 -18.60 18.31 18.12
N ASP A 154 -19.33 18.32 19.25
CA ASP A 154 -19.08 17.39 20.36
C ASP A 154 -19.48 15.97 19.97
N TYR A 155 -20.59 15.80 19.26
CA TYR A 155 -21.01 14.52 18.73
C TYR A 155 -19.94 13.92 17.79
N LYS A 156 -19.48 14.69 16.81
CA LYS A 156 -18.43 14.25 15.88
C LYS A 156 -17.15 13.89 16.62
N LYS A 157 -16.73 14.69 17.60
CA LYS A 157 -15.54 14.42 18.42
C LYS A 157 -15.67 13.11 19.22
N ARG A 158 -16.85 12.83 19.76
CA ARG A 158 -17.14 11.60 20.52
C ARG A 158 -17.20 10.37 19.62
N CYS A 159 -17.68 10.52 18.39
CA CYS A 159 -17.76 9.46 17.39
C CYS A 159 -16.44 9.24 16.64
N PHE A 160 -15.46 10.14 16.76
CA PHE A 160 -14.20 10.09 16.05
C PHE A 160 -13.37 8.88 16.47
N ILE A 161 -12.86 8.14 15.46
CA ILE A 161 -11.86 7.09 15.66
C ILE A 161 -10.51 7.63 15.18
N ASP A 162 -9.53 7.70 16.05
CA ASP A 162 -8.20 8.21 15.74
C ASP A 162 -7.37 7.17 14.95
N GLY A 163 -6.67 7.63 13.94
CA GLY A 163 -5.77 6.82 13.14
C GLY A 163 -6.19 6.60 11.69
N GLY A 164 -5.46 5.71 11.03
CA GLY A 164 -5.67 5.30 9.64
C GLY A 164 -6.24 3.88 9.51
N ALA A 165 -6.59 3.47 8.32
CA ALA A 165 -7.07 2.12 8.06
C ALA A 165 -5.95 1.08 8.25
N ILE A 166 -4.73 1.41 7.79
CA ILE A 166 -3.53 0.60 8.03
C ILE A 166 -2.34 1.51 8.38
N GLY A 167 -1.47 1.03 9.28
CA GLY A 167 -0.22 1.69 9.61
C GLY A 167 0.91 0.69 9.76
N ILE A 168 2.01 0.95 9.04
CA ILE A 168 3.23 0.16 9.10
C ILE A 168 4.41 1.12 9.21
N GLU A 169 5.06 1.09 10.34
CA GLU A 169 6.16 1.99 10.68
C GLU A 169 7.36 1.17 11.18
N ASN A 170 8.57 1.60 10.85
CA ASN A 170 9.81 0.93 11.27
C ASN A 170 9.86 -0.56 10.90
N ALA A 171 9.32 -0.92 9.76
CA ALA A 171 9.23 -2.28 9.23
C ALA A 171 10.19 -2.51 8.07
N ARG A 172 10.37 -3.77 7.68
CA ARG A 172 11.28 -4.15 6.59
C ARG A 172 10.74 -5.31 5.77
N ASN A 173 11.05 -5.32 4.46
CA ASN A 173 10.61 -6.36 3.51
C ASN A 173 9.09 -6.56 3.56
N ILE A 174 8.34 -5.54 3.20
CA ILE A 174 6.87 -5.56 3.21
C ILE A 174 6.36 -5.38 1.80
N ILE A 175 5.39 -6.19 1.40
CA ILE A 175 4.62 -5.96 0.18
C ILE A 175 3.12 -5.99 0.48
N ILE A 176 2.42 -4.94 0.05
CA ILE A 176 0.96 -4.81 0.11
C ILE A 176 0.44 -4.79 -1.32
N ASP A 177 -0.45 -5.72 -1.65
CA ASP A 177 -0.89 -5.95 -3.02
C ASP A 177 -2.40 -6.15 -3.09
N HIS A 178 -3.06 -5.52 -4.06
CA HIS A 178 -4.50 -5.65 -4.31
C HIS A 178 -5.36 -5.48 -3.05
N CYS A 179 -5.07 -4.45 -2.26
CA CYS A 179 -5.84 -4.09 -1.06
C CYS A 179 -6.66 -2.81 -1.28
N CYS A 180 -7.61 -2.55 -0.36
CA CYS A 180 -8.41 -1.33 -0.40
C CYS A 180 -8.46 -0.68 0.98
N PHE A 181 -8.12 0.62 1.06
CA PHE A 181 -8.03 1.38 2.31
C PHE A 181 -8.81 2.68 2.20
N GLY A 182 -9.64 2.97 3.20
CA GLY A 182 -10.47 4.18 3.14
C GLY A 182 -11.09 4.59 4.47
N TRP A 183 -11.84 5.69 4.42
CA TRP A 183 -12.70 6.19 5.48
C TRP A 183 -12.01 6.44 6.81
N SER A 184 -10.79 6.96 6.76
CA SER A 184 -10.02 7.28 7.97
C SER A 184 -10.05 8.77 8.27
N GLY A 185 -10.07 9.11 9.54
CA GLY A 185 -10.03 10.51 10.00
C GLY A 185 -8.61 11.12 10.03
N GLU A 186 -7.59 10.34 9.74
CA GLU A 186 -6.20 10.72 9.46
C GLU A 186 -5.82 10.21 8.06
N GLU A 187 -4.57 9.80 7.79
CA GLU A 187 -4.23 9.12 6.54
C GLU A 187 -4.83 7.73 6.48
N ASN A 188 -5.43 7.36 5.34
CA ASN A 188 -5.91 5.99 5.14
C ASN A 188 -4.78 4.97 5.24
N VAL A 189 -3.61 5.28 4.69
CA VAL A 189 -2.42 4.41 4.68
C VAL A 189 -1.22 5.18 5.20
N THR A 190 -0.56 4.64 6.24
CA THR A 190 0.68 5.18 6.77
C THR A 190 1.81 4.18 6.60
N MET A 191 2.77 4.52 5.72
CA MET A 191 4.04 3.81 5.55
C MET A 191 5.16 4.76 5.95
N TYR A 192 5.83 4.51 7.08
CA TYR A 192 6.76 5.47 7.66
C TYR A 192 8.03 4.78 8.18
N ASP A 193 9.21 5.36 7.89
CA ASP A 193 10.51 4.83 8.31
C ASP A 193 10.74 3.32 8.00
N ASN A 194 10.14 2.84 6.92
CA ASN A 194 10.26 1.45 6.48
C ASN A 194 11.44 1.26 5.53
N GLN A 195 11.87 0.01 5.34
CA GLN A 195 12.91 -0.37 4.39
C GLN A 195 12.45 -1.52 3.50
N PHE A 196 12.78 -1.46 2.21
CA PHE A 196 12.44 -2.49 1.23
C PHE A 196 10.93 -2.78 1.23
N THR A 197 10.13 -1.75 0.94
CA THR A 197 8.68 -1.88 0.94
C THR A 197 8.06 -1.58 -0.42
N THR A 198 6.96 -2.26 -0.72
CA THR A 198 6.13 -2.00 -1.91
C THR A 198 4.66 -1.90 -1.51
N VAL A 199 3.96 -0.90 -2.06
CA VAL A 199 2.49 -0.85 -2.11
C VAL A 199 2.09 -0.79 -3.57
N GLN A 200 1.40 -1.83 -4.05
CA GLN A 200 1.03 -1.95 -5.45
C GLN A 200 -0.43 -2.35 -5.63
N TRP A 201 -1.06 -1.88 -6.71
CA TRP A 201 -2.41 -2.25 -7.14
C TRP A 201 -3.49 -2.04 -6.08
N CYS A 202 -3.29 -1.11 -5.15
CA CYS A 202 -4.23 -0.80 -4.08
C CYS A 202 -5.16 0.36 -4.47
N ILE A 203 -6.35 0.41 -3.82
CA ILE A 203 -7.22 1.59 -3.82
C ILE A 203 -7.09 2.28 -2.47
N VAL A 204 -6.80 3.59 -2.47
CA VAL A 204 -6.75 4.45 -1.28
C VAL A 204 -7.74 5.58 -1.47
N HIS A 205 -8.83 5.57 -0.72
CA HIS A 205 -9.98 6.40 -1.06
C HIS A 205 -10.65 7.10 0.11
N GLU A 206 -11.29 8.21 -0.19
CA GLU A 206 -12.28 8.87 0.68
C GLU A 206 -11.81 9.01 2.13
N GLY A 207 -10.64 9.65 2.34
CA GLY A 207 -10.26 10.10 3.68
C GLY A 207 -11.34 11.01 4.24
N LEU A 208 -11.80 10.75 5.48
CA LEU A 208 -12.90 11.49 6.11
C LEU A 208 -12.48 12.91 6.45
N HIS A 209 -13.16 13.90 5.88
CA HIS A 209 -12.75 15.29 5.91
C HIS A 209 -13.09 15.99 7.24
N ASN A 210 -14.36 15.97 7.63
CA ASN A 210 -14.83 16.65 8.85
C ASN A 210 -15.44 15.65 9.85
N ALA A 211 -14.64 14.63 10.19
CA ALA A 211 -15.05 13.52 11.05
C ALA A 211 -14.94 13.79 12.57
N GLY A 212 -14.51 14.99 12.98
CA GLY A 212 -14.36 15.33 14.42
C GLY A 212 -12.92 15.31 14.94
N HIS A 213 -11.91 15.30 14.07
CA HIS A 213 -10.51 15.34 14.48
C HIS A 213 -10.15 16.64 15.22
N LYS A 214 -9.35 16.57 16.29
CA LYS A 214 -8.97 17.70 17.16
C LYS A 214 -8.28 18.88 16.44
N LYS A 215 -7.62 18.61 15.31
CA LYS A 215 -6.96 19.64 14.48
C LYS A 215 -7.88 20.24 13.40
N GLY A 216 -9.15 19.89 13.35
CA GLY A 216 -10.11 20.29 12.33
C GLY A 216 -10.17 19.33 11.14
N VAL A 217 -10.51 19.85 9.95
CA VAL A 217 -10.70 19.06 8.74
C VAL A 217 -9.43 18.36 8.26
N ARG A 218 -9.58 17.14 7.73
CA ARG A 218 -8.50 16.24 7.30
C ARG A 218 -8.76 15.72 5.88
N GLY A 219 -9.20 14.50 5.70
CA GLY A 219 -9.50 13.89 4.40
C GLY A 219 -8.26 13.43 3.63
N TYR A 220 -7.33 12.74 4.31
CA TYR A 220 -6.03 12.43 3.74
C TYR A 220 -5.94 11.02 3.19
N GLY A 221 -5.30 10.89 1.99
CA GLY A 221 -5.05 9.60 1.37
C GLY A 221 -3.95 8.82 2.07
N ALA A 222 -2.70 9.20 1.87
CA ALA A 222 -1.57 8.42 2.36
C ALA A 222 -0.38 9.26 2.81
N GLN A 223 0.31 8.77 3.83
CA GLN A 223 1.66 9.14 4.20
C GLN A 223 2.58 8.03 3.67
N TRP A 224 3.25 8.27 2.56
CA TRP A 224 4.13 7.31 1.92
C TRP A 224 5.58 7.73 2.00
N GLY A 225 6.38 6.87 2.60
CA GLY A 225 7.79 7.09 2.83
C GLY A 225 8.52 5.82 3.21
N GLY A 226 9.72 5.98 3.73
CA GLY A 226 10.68 4.89 3.95
C GLY A 226 11.80 4.96 2.93
N SER A 227 12.81 4.07 3.05
CA SER A 227 13.95 4.02 2.15
C SER A 227 14.66 2.68 2.22
N PRO A 228 14.81 1.95 1.10
CA PRO A 228 14.12 2.22 -0.16
C PRO A 228 12.66 1.77 -0.14
N ALA A 229 11.81 2.40 -0.98
CA ALA A 229 10.39 2.10 -1.06
C ALA A 229 9.82 2.32 -2.48
N THR A 230 8.81 1.53 -2.85
CA THR A 230 8.09 1.64 -4.13
C THR A 230 6.59 1.74 -3.90
N PHE A 231 5.96 2.70 -4.56
CA PHE A 231 4.51 2.90 -4.58
C PHE A 231 4.06 3.02 -6.04
N HIS A 232 3.44 1.96 -6.57
CA HIS A 232 3.11 1.94 -7.99
C HIS A 232 1.75 1.30 -8.31
N HIS A 233 1.16 1.72 -9.42
CA HIS A 233 -0.12 1.23 -9.93
C HIS A 233 -1.27 1.28 -8.91
N ASN A 234 -1.24 2.24 -7.98
CA ASN A 234 -2.33 2.46 -7.03
C ASN A 234 -3.32 3.50 -7.56
N LEU A 235 -4.57 3.40 -7.13
CA LEU A 235 -5.58 4.43 -7.29
C LEU A 235 -5.73 5.20 -5.97
N LEU A 236 -5.51 6.52 -6.01
CA LEU A 236 -5.81 7.42 -4.90
C LEU A 236 -6.95 8.34 -5.33
N ALA A 237 -8.14 8.18 -4.73
CA ALA A 237 -9.36 8.85 -5.18
C ALA A 237 -10.13 9.51 -4.03
N HIS A 238 -10.71 10.69 -4.28
CA HIS A 238 -11.58 11.40 -3.35
C HIS A 238 -10.95 11.71 -1.99
N ASN A 239 -9.66 12.03 -1.98
CA ASN A 239 -8.97 12.51 -0.79
C ASN A 239 -8.75 14.02 -0.89
N ASP A 240 -9.02 14.80 0.17
CA ASP A 240 -8.82 16.26 0.15
C ASP A 240 -7.35 16.63 -0.13
N SER A 241 -6.42 15.77 0.33
CA SER A 241 -4.98 15.95 0.12
C SER A 241 -4.23 14.64 0.40
N ARG A 242 -2.90 14.65 0.26
CA ARG A 242 -2.01 13.50 0.51
C ARG A 242 -2.32 12.28 -0.33
N SER A 243 -2.43 12.52 -1.61
CA SER A 243 -2.57 11.44 -2.59
C SER A 243 -1.27 11.23 -3.43
N ALA A 244 -0.05 11.10 -2.78
CA ALA A 244 0.22 10.94 -1.36
C ALA A 244 1.04 12.11 -0.80
N ARG A 245 1.32 12.13 0.54
CA ARG A 245 2.45 12.86 1.08
C ARG A 245 3.72 12.01 0.91
N ILE A 246 4.70 12.55 0.16
CA ILE A 246 5.99 11.91 -0.12
C ILE A 246 7.00 12.36 0.93
N ASN A 247 6.92 11.78 2.09
CA ASN A 247 7.85 12.01 3.20
C ASN A 247 7.58 10.93 4.27
N GLY A 248 8.54 10.47 4.95
CA GLY A 248 8.34 9.45 5.97
C GLY A 248 9.60 8.67 6.19
N ALA A 249 10.71 9.37 6.07
CA ALA A 249 11.99 8.94 6.59
C ALA A 249 12.47 10.04 7.51
N THR A 250 12.11 9.98 8.78
CA THR A 250 12.72 10.81 9.83
C THR A 250 13.92 10.14 10.44
N ASN A 251 14.13 8.91 10.00
CA ASN A 251 15.33 8.15 10.24
C ASN A 251 15.71 7.81 11.69
N PRO A 252 14.93 6.98 12.37
CA PRO A 252 15.38 6.40 13.63
C PRO A 252 16.57 5.43 13.48
N ARG A 253 16.90 5.01 12.24
CA ARG A 253 17.97 4.03 11.97
C ARG A 253 19.28 4.64 11.45
N GLY A 254 19.39 5.97 11.34
CA GLY A 254 20.60 6.62 10.89
C GLY A 254 20.81 6.71 9.36
N ASP A 255 19.85 6.25 8.53
CA ASP A 255 19.92 6.41 7.08
C ASP A 255 19.73 7.87 6.67
N LYS A 256 20.76 8.51 6.19
CA LYS A 256 20.70 9.89 5.71
C LYS A 256 20.10 10.00 4.29
N ASN A 257 19.88 8.87 3.63
CA ASN A 257 19.48 8.84 2.23
C ASN A 257 18.09 8.23 2.11
N VAL A 258 17.17 9.00 1.53
CA VAL A 258 15.84 8.54 1.14
C VAL A 258 15.84 8.25 -0.34
N PHE A 259 15.44 7.05 -0.72
CA PHE A 259 15.25 6.64 -2.11
C PHE A 259 13.88 6.01 -2.26
N LEU A 260 13.03 6.59 -3.10
CA LEU A 260 11.70 6.03 -3.33
C LEU A 260 11.21 6.20 -4.77
N GLU A 261 10.30 5.33 -5.15
CA GLU A 261 9.58 5.37 -6.41
C GLU A 261 8.09 5.65 -6.16
N TYR A 262 7.56 6.68 -6.80
CA TYR A 262 6.13 6.96 -6.91
C TYR A 262 5.78 6.93 -8.40
N GLN A 263 5.34 5.77 -8.90
CA GLN A 263 5.27 5.54 -10.34
C GLN A 263 3.95 4.93 -10.76
N ASN A 264 3.47 5.35 -11.92
CA ASN A 264 2.30 4.73 -12.56
C ASN A 264 1.03 4.69 -11.68
N ASN A 265 0.93 5.58 -10.69
CA ASN A 265 -0.27 5.74 -9.88
C ASN A 265 -1.31 6.58 -10.62
N VAL A 266 -2.57 6.44 -10.22
CA VAL A 266 -3.68 7.27 -10.67
C VAL A 266 -4.19 8.10 -9.52
N ASN A 267 -4.23 9.43 -9.69
CA ASN A 267 -4.77 10.37 -8.72
C ASN A 267 -6.06 10.98 -9.29
N TYR A 268 -7.15 10.86 -8.56
CA TYR A 268 -8.45 11.35 -8.99
C TYR A 268 -9.15 12.20 -7.92
N ASN A 269 -9.78 13.29 -8.36
CA ASN A 269 -10.69 14.12 -7.57
C ASN A 269 -10.13 14.48 -6.19
N TRP A 270 -8.91 15.01 -6.14
CA TRP A 270 -8.37 15.60 -4.91
C TRP A 270 -9.09 16.92 -4.60
N GLY A 271 -9.10 17.30 -3.31
CA GLY A 271 -9.85 18.46 -2.87
C GLY A 271 -9.11 19.80 -3.03
N ARG A 272 -9.31 20.68 -2.07
CA ARG A 272 -8.83 22.08 -2.11
C ARG A 272 -7.33 22.26 -1.99
N ARG A 273 -6.62 21.22 -1.58
CA ARG A 273 -5.17 21.25 -1.37
C ARG A 273 -4.48 20.52 -2.51
N ASN A 274 -3.14 20.54 -2.50
CA ASN A 274 -2.38 19.79 -3.48
C ASN A 274 -2.66 18.29 -3.36
N SER A 275 -2.73 17.61 -4.50
CA SER A 275 -2.85 16.16 -4.54
C SER A 275 -1.69 15.52 -3.77
N CYS A 276 -0.46 15.74 -4.23
CA CYS A 276 0.76 15.29 -3.56
C CYS A 276 1.56 16.47 -3.00
N TYR A 277 2.33 16.23 -1.94
CA TYR A 277 3.36 17.15 -1.47
C TYR A 277 4.44 16.40 -0.68
N GLY A 278 5.59 17.04 -0.49
CA GLY A 278 6.66 16.49 0.33
C GLY A 278 8.06 16.71 -0.26
N GLY A 279 8.96 15.79 0.06
CA GLY A 279 10.34 15.81 -0.43
C GLY A 279 11.29 16.64 0.43
N GLU A 280 10.92 16.93 1.69
CA GLU A 280 11.79 17.68 2.59
C GLU A 280 13.08 16.89 2.88
N ASN A 281 14.24 17.43 2.54
CA ASN A 281 15.54 16.89 2.89
C ASN A 281 16.05 17.56 4.17
N GLU A 282 15.75 16.95 5.32
CA GLU A 282 16.01 17.51 6.66
C GLU A 282 16.94 16.62 7.52
N ALA A 283 17.54 15.59 6.93
CA ALA A 283 18.25 14.55 7.70
C ALA A 283 19.69 14.91 8.12
N GLY A 284 20.15 16.12 7.79
CA GLY A 284 21.47 16.60 8.15
C GLY A 284 22.42 16.72 6.94
N GLU A 285 23.61 17.25 7.18
CA GLU A 285 24.62 17.43 6.13
C GLU A 285 24.99 16.09 5.48
N GLY A 286 25.12 16.10 4.16
CA GLY A 286 25.42 14.90 3.36
C GLY A 286 24.21 13.95 3.19
N SER A 287 23.02 14.35 3.63
CA SER A 287 21.79 13.59 3.36
C SER A 287 21.27 13.79 1.94
N SER A 288 20.54 12.80 1.42
CA SER A 288 19.80 12.94 0.16
C SER A 288 18.33 12.54 0.32
N HIS A 289 17.46 13.20 -0.43
CA HIS A 289 16.09 12.75 -0.67
C HIS A 289 15.91 12.62 -2.18
N GLU A 290 15.74 11.39 -2.65
CA GLU A 290 15.73 11.03 -4.05
C GLU A 290 14.42 10.33 -4.41
N CYS A 291 13.73 10.81 -5.45
CA CYS A 291 12.45 10.26 -5.86
C CYS A 291 12.31 10.11 -7.38
N ASN A 292 11.95 8.91 -7.83
CA ASN A 292 11.41 8.67 -9.16
C ASN A 292 9.90 8.90 -9.11
N PHE A 293 9.46 10.08 -9.55
CA PHE A 293 8.05 10.47 -9.63
C PHE A 293 7.62 10.49 -11.10
N ALA A 294 7.21 9.33 -11.63
CA ALA A 294 7.12 9.18 -13.06
C ALA A 294 5.92 8.35 -13.54
N GLY A 295 5.44 8.66 -14.73
CA GLY A 295 4.39 7.89 -15.39
C GLY A 295 3.03 7.90 -14.68
N ASN A 296 2.79 8.82 -13.75
CA ASN A 296 1.52 8.92 -13.02
C ASN A 296 0.45 9.59 -13.88
N TYR A 297 -0.81 9.22 -13.66
CA TYR A 297 -1.96 9.83 -14.32
C TYR A 297 -2.83 10.59 -13.31
N TYR A 298 -2.98 11.88 -13.54
CA TYR A 298 -3.79 12.78 -12.73
C TYR A 298 -5.05 13.14 -13.49
N LYS A 299 -6.20 12.83 -12.92
CA LYS A 299 -7.50 13.19 -13.47
C LYS A 299 -8.21 14.13 -12.49
N PRO A 300 -8.25 15.43 -12.77
CA PRO A 300 -9.05 16.37 -12.00
C PRO A 300 -10.52 15.95 -12.02
N GLY A 301 -11.17 16.04 -10.87
CA GLY A 301 -12.59 15.72 -10.71
C GLY A 301 -13.40 16.95 -10.25
N PRO A 302 -14.68 16.77 -9.92
CA PRO A 302 -15.54 17.88 -9.49
C PRO A 302 -15.08 18.65 -8.25
N ALA A 303 -14.24 18.06 -7.39
CA ALA A 303 -13.67 18.74 -6.22
C ALA A 303 -12.49 19.65 -6.54
N HIS A 304 -11.95 19.51 -7.75
CA HIS A 304 -10.64 20.06 -8.10
C HIS A 304 -10.62 21.59 -8.06
N PRO A 305 -9.64 22.19 -7.36
CA PRO A 305 -9.36 23.63 -7.46
C PRO A 305 -8.71 23.96 -8.80
N ALA A 306 -8.63 25.25 -9.13
CA ALA A 306 -8.13 25.71 -10.44
C ALA A 306 -6.64 25.38 -10.72
N ASP A 307 -5.85 25.06 -9.70
CA ASP A 307 -4.40 24.88 -9.85
C ASP A 307 -4.03 23.42 -10.07
N ASN A 308 -3.63 23.09 -11.30
CA ASN A 308 -3.21 21.76 -11.72
C ASN A 308 -1.72 21.54 -11.41
N VAL A 309 -1.41 20.99 -10.23
CA VAL A 309 -0.03 20.62 -9.88
C VAL A 309 0.06 19.12 -9.56
N PHE A 310 1.12 18.48 -10.06
CA PHE A 310 1.41 17.09 -9.72
C PHE A 310 1.82 16.95 -8.26
N ILE A 311 2.71 17.85 -7.82
CA ILE A 311 3.27 17.83 -6.46
C ILE A 311 3.68 19.23 -6.02
N GLU A 312 3.48 19.52 -4.74
CA GLU A 312 4.12 20.62 -4.05
C GLU A 312 5.40 20.12 -3.37
N LEU A 313 6.55 20.58 -3.85
CA LEU A 313 7.84 20.37 -3.20
C LEU A 313 7.92 21.27 -1.99
N SER A 314 7.95 20.65 -0.80
CA SER A 314 7.74 21.35 0.47
C SER A 314 9.02 22.01 0.99
N SER A 315 8.85 23.15 1.65
CA SER A 315 9.86 23.72 2.52
C SER A 315 10.06 22.86 3.79
N ALA A 316 11.10 23.17 4.54
CA ALA A 316 11.36 22.52 5.81
C ALA A 316 10.16 22.62 6.78
N ARG A 317 9.95 21.59 7.57
CA ARG A 317 8.97 21.61 8.67
C ARG A 317 9.38 22.62 9.74
N LYS A 318 8.39 23.14 10.48
CA LYS A 318 8.63 24.12 11.56
C LYS A 318 9.73 23.62 12.51
N GLY A 319 10.76 24.46 12.69
CA GLY A 319 11.90 24.16 13.56
C GLY A 319 12.97 23.24 12.93
N LYS A 320 12.85 22.92 11.65
CA LYS A 320 13.86 22.21 10.86
C LYS A 320 14.43 23.09 9.78
N VAL A 321 15.55 22.69 9.23
CA VAL A 321 16.21 23.35 8.09
C VAL A 321 16.44 22.33 7.00
N LEU A 322 16.19 22.71 5.75
CA LEU A 322 16.57 21.87 4.61
C LEU A 322 18.10 21.83 4.53
N THR A 323 18.66 20.65 4.44
CA THR A 323 20.11 20.40 4.42
C THR A 323 20.66 20.28 3.01
N GLY A 324 19.80 20.27 2.00
CA GLY A 324 20.12 20.24 0.59
C GLY A 324 18.87 20.12 -0.28
N PRO A 325 19.00 20.24 -1.61
CA PRO A 325 17.88 19.98 -2.53
C PRO A 325 17.48 18.51 -2.49
N SER A 326 16.19 18.24 -2.60
CA SER A 326 15.72 16.91 -2.99
C SER A 326 15.93 16.71 -4.50
N LEU A 327 16.20 15.47 -4.92
CA LEU A 327 16.46 15.11 -6.31
C LEU A 327 15.27 14.35 -6.89
N TRP A 328 14.79 14.81 -8.05
CA TRP A 328 13.58 14.29 -8.65
C TRP A 328 13.76 13.93 -10.13
N TYR A 329 13.46 12.69 -10.46
CA TYR A 329 13.08 12.36 -11.82
C TYR A 329 11.56 12.50 -11.94
N LEU A 330 11.12 13.62 -12.52
CA LEU A 330 9.71 14.00 -12.59
C LEU A 330 9.30 14.11 -14.05
N GLU A 331 9.00 12.96 -14.68
CA GLU A 331 8.81 12.87 -16.13
C GLU A 331 7.71 11.85 -16.50
N GLY A 332 7.10 12.07 -17.64
CA GLY A 332 6.09 11.14 -18.19
C GLY A 332 4.75 11.16 -17.42
N ASN A 333 4.57 12.05 -16.44
CA ASN A 333 3.30 12.22 -15.78
C ASN A 333 2.32 12.96 -16.70
N VAL A 334 1.05 12.61 -16.61
CA VAL A 334 -0.03 13.21 -17.39
C VAL A 334 -1.05 13.83 -16.45
N MET A 335 -1.33 15.13 -16.64
CA MET A 335 -2.46 15.85 -16.06
C MET A 335 -3.54 15.95 -17.14
N GLU A 336 -4.70 15.31 -16.91
CA GLU A 336 -5.80 15.37 -17.86
C GLU A 336 -6.28 16.82 -18.04
N GLY A 337 -6.42 17.24 -19.28
CA GLY A 337 -6.76 18.63 -19.62
C GLY A 337 -5.56 19.56 -19.86
N GLU A 338 -4.38 19.22 -19.40
CA GLU A 338 -3.16 20.00 -19.62
C GLU A 338 -2.42 19.58 -20.89
N LYS A 339 -1.80 20.56 -21.56
CA LYS A 339 -1.09 20.33 -22.84
C LYS A 339 0.43 20.32 -22.68
N THR A 340 0.96 20.80 -21.54
CA THR A 340 2.41 20.84 -21.35
C THR A 340 2.99 19.43 -21.28
N LYS A 341 4.18 19.27 -21.89
CA LYS A 341 4.97 18.03 -21.79
C LYS A 341 6.08 18.15 -20.76
N ASP A 342 6.46 19.36 -20.37
CA ASP A 342 7.42 19.58 -19.29
C ASP A 342 6.69 19.50 -17.95
N ASN A 343 6.84 18.39 -17.26
CA ASN A 343 6.17 18.14 -15.99
C ASN A 343 6.53 19.16 -14.91
N TRP A 344 7.70 19.78 -15.00
CA TRP A 344 8.15 20.81 -14.05
C TRP A 344 7.33 22.10 -14.10
N GLN A 345 6.60 22.35 -15.18
CA GLN A 345 5.66 23.47 -15.27
C GLN A 345 4.42 23.28 -14.37
N LEU A 346 4.15 22.05 -13.95
CA LEU A 346 3.04 21.68 -13.06
C LEU A 346 3.55 21.26 -11.67
N VAL A 347 4.58 21.92 -11.17
CA VAL A 347 5.16 21.70 -9.84
C VAL A 347 5.09 22.99 -9.04
N SER A 348 4.53 22.92 -7.85
CA SER A 348 4.63 23.99 -6.86
C SER A 348 5.94 23.84 -6.09
N ASN A 349 6.87 24.77 -6.23
CA ASN A 349 8.17 24.71 -5.55
C ASN A 349 8.24 25.73 -4.40
N ARG A 350 8.29 25.23 -3.17
CA ARG A 350 8.44 26.03 -1.95
C ARG A 350 9.75 25.74 -1.20
N THR A 351 10.69 25.07 -1.85
CA THR A 351 11.92 24.62 -1.19
C THR A 351 12.97 25.71 -1.00
N GLY A 352 12.95 26.74 -1.87
CA GLY A 352 14.03 27.72 -1.97
C GLY A 352 15.19 27.29 -2.88
N PHE A 353 15.22 26.05 -3.36
CA PHE A 353 16.14 25.56 -4.39
C PHE A 353 15.59 25.78 -5.80
N THR A 354 16.45 25.88 -6.80
CA THR A 354 16.02 26.01 -8.20
C THR A 354 15.61 24.64 -8.78
N VAL A 355 14.83 24.68 -9.87
CA VAL A 355 14.46 23.46 -10.60
C VAL A 355 15.69 22.71 -11.08
N GLU A 356 16.73 23.42 -11.56
CA GLU A 356 17.99 22.86 -12.04
C GLU A 356 18.74 22.10 -10.95
N GLN A 357 18.67 22.54 -9.70
CA GLN A 357 19.28 21.85 -8.56
C GLN A 357 18.56 20.56 -8.20
N MET A 358 17.27 20.45 -8.50
CA MET A 358 16.42 19.34 -8.11
C MET A 358 16.15 18.35 -9.25
N ARG A 359 16.21 18.83 -10.52
CA ARG A 359 15.80 18.04 -11.69
C ARG A 359 16.85 17.01 -12.12
N GLN A 360 16.43 15.78 -12.28
CA GLN A 360 17.22 14.68 -12.87
C GLN A 360 16.72 14.36 -14.27
N GLN A 361 17.65 14.21 -15.21
CA GLN A 361 17.34 13.93 -16.64
C GLN A 361 17.09 12.45 -16.92
N LYS A 362 17.47 11.58 -15.99
CA LYS A 362 17.29 10.12 -16.08
C LYS A 362 16.71 9.61 -14.76
N PRO A 363 15.99 8.48 -14.78
CA PRO A 363 15.54 7.85 -13.55
C PRO A 363 16.72 7.65 -12.59
N LEU A 364 16.51 8.05 -11.35
CA LEU A 364 17.48 7.84 -10.29
C LEU A 364 17.68 6.34 -10.08
N SER A 365 18.93 5.94 -9.96
CA SER A 365 19.31 4.53 -9.78
C SER A 365 20.59 4.44 -8.96
N LYS A 366 20.70 3.37 -8.21
CA LYS A 366 21.92 3.00 -7.48
C LYS A 366 22.27 1.56 -7.84
N PRO A 367 23.54 1.20 -7.98
CA PRO A 367 23.92 -0.17 -8.34
C PRO A 367 23.27 -1.24 -7.45
N GLU A 368 23.19 -0.98 -6.15
CA GLU A 368 22.57 -1.87 -5.17
C GLU A 368 21.05 -2.01 -5.32
N TYR A 369 20.42 -1.11 -6.06
CA TYR A 369 18.96 -1.11 -6.28
C TYR A 369 18.54 -1.51 -7.70
N ALA A 370 19.50 -1.76 -8.60
CA ALA A 370 19.22 -2.03 -10.02
C ALA A 370 18.21 -3.15 -10.24
N ASP A 371 18.26 -4.21 -9.41
CA ASP A 371 17.33 -5.33 -9.48
C ASP A 371 15.92 -5.01 -8.94
N TYR A 372 15.77 -3.96 -8.14
CA TYR A 372 14.50 -3.62 -7.48
C TYR A 372 13.65 -2.59 -8.24
N LEU A 373 14.27 -1.80 -9.11
CA LEU A 373 13.58 -0.72 -9.78
C LEU A 373 12.42 -1.22 -10.64
N THR A 374 11.29 -0.53 -10.58
CA THR A 374 10.12 -0.86 -11.39
C THR A 374 10.20 -0.21 -12.77
N PRO A 375 9.73 -0.86 -13.83
CA PRO A 375 9.62 -0.23 -15.15
C PRO A 375 8.62 0.94 -15.13
N ILE A 376 9.03 2.08 -15.70
CA ILE A 376 8.12 3.22 -15.88
C ILE A 376 7.30 2.99 -17.15
N GLU A 377 5.99 2.86 -16.98
CA GLU A 377 5.06 2.72 -18.09
C GLU A 377 4.49 4.08 -18.54
N PRO A 378 4.01 4.22 -19.79
CA PRO A 378 3.26 5.40 -20.20
C PRO A 378 2.02 5.61 -19.31
N ALA A 379 1.86 6.80 -18.75
CA ALA A 379 0.80 7.13 -17.78
C ALA A 379 -0.62 6.74 -18.22
N LYS A 380 -0.95 6.90 -19.53
CA LYS A 380 -2.24 6.48 -20.08
C LYS A 380 -2.42 4.95 -20.11
N LYS A 381 -1.33 4.18 -20.20
CA LYS A 381 -1.37 2.72 -20.08
C LYS A 381 -1.62 2.34 -18.63
N ALA A 382 -0.85 2.93 -17.69
CA ALA A 382 -1.03 2.75 -16.27
C ALA A 382 -2.46 3.09 -15.81
N TYR A 383 -3.03 4.20 -16.28
CA TYR A 383 -4.44 4.57 -16.00
C TYR A 383 -5.41 3.43 -16.34
N ARG A 384 -5.33 2.87 -17.55
CA ARG A 384 -6.22 1.77 -17.96
C ARG A 384 -6.02 0.51 -17.11
N GLN A 385 -4.77 0.19 -16.79
CA GLN A 385 -4.45 -0.99 -15.99
C GLN A 385 -4.92 -0.83 -14.54
N VAL A 386 -4.72 0.34 -13.94
CA VAL A 386 -5.16 0.64 -12.58
C VAL A 386 -6.68 0.55 -12.47
N LEU A 387 -7.43 1.12 -13.40
CA LEU A 387 -8.89 0.98 -13.40
C LEU A 387 -9.35 -0.48 -13.54
N ALA A 388 -8.63 -1.27 -14.31
CA ALA A 388 -8.96 -2.68 -14.51
C ALA A 388 -8.63 -3.54 -13.29
N LYS A 389 -7.49 -3.29 -12.60
CA LYS A 389 -6.88 -4.24 -11.67
C LYS A 389 -6.77 -3.76 -10.22
N ALA A 390 -6.69 -2.45 -9.93
CA ALA A 390 -6.48 -1.98 -8.57
C ALA A 390 -7.65 -2.31 -7.64
N GLY A 391 -7.33 -2.51 -6.35
CA GLY A 391 -8.27 -2.96 -5.33
C GLY A 391 -8.32 -4.48 -5.21
N THR A 392 -9.28 -4.96 -4.44
CA THR A 392 -9.42 -6.41 -4.22
C THR A 392 -9.92 -7.13 -5.48
N MET A 393 -9.61 -8.42 -5.59
CA MET A 393 -9.99 -9.24 -6.76
C MET A 393 -11.51 -9.27 -7.02
N LYS A 394 -12.29 -9.29 -5.95
CA LYS A 394 -13.74 -9.12 -5.99
C LYS A 394 -14.08 -7.77 -5.37
N ARG A 395 -14.11 -6.72 -6.18
CA ARG A 395 -14.44 -5.38 -5.73
C ARG A 395 -15.82 -5.36 -5.08
N ASP A 396 -15.92 -4.76 -3.90
CA ASP A 396 -17.23 -4.49 -3.30
C ASP A 396 -17.90 -3.28 -3.96
N GLN A 397 -19.12 -2.96 -3.52
CA GLN A 397 -19.90 -1.86 -4.07
C GLN A 397 -19.18 -0.52 -3.99
N VAL A 398 -18.41 -0.28 -2.93
CA VAL A 398 -17.64 0.97 -2.73
C VAL A 398 -16.47 1.05 -3.70
N GLU A 399 -15.68 -0.03 -3.82
CA GLU A 399 -14.57 -0.10 -4.77
C GLU A 399 -15.05 0.09 -6.20
N GLN A 400 -16.13 -0.62 -6.59
CA GLN A 400 -16.66 -0.54 -7.94
C GLN A 400 -17.21 0.86 -8.25
N ARG A 401 -17.94 1.48 -7.32
CA ARG A 401 -18.41 2.87 -7.47
C ARG A 401 -17.24 3.84 -7.72
N ILE A 402 -16.18 3.74 -6.94
CA ILE A 402 -14.99 4.60 -7.09
C ILE A 402 -14.38 4.42 -8.48
N ILE A 403 -14.20 3.18 -8.94
CA ILE A 403 -13.69 2.91 -10.29
C ILE A 403 -14.58 3.54 -11.36
N ASP A 404 -15.91 3.42 -11.23
CA ASP A 404 -16.87 3.97 -12.18
C ASP A 404 -16.83 5.51 -12.18
N GLU A 405 -16.70 6.13 -11.02
CA GLU A 405 -16.56 7.59 -10.87
C GLU A 405 -15.28 8.08 -11.52
N VAL A 406 -14.16 7.40 -11.28
CA VAL A 406 -12.88 7.71 -11.95
C VAL A 406 -13.00 7.59 -13.46
N ALA A 407 -13.58 6.51 -13.96
CA ALA A 407 -13.76 6.30 -15.40
C ALA A 407 -14.60 7.41 -16.03
N LYS A 408 -15.73 7.79 -15.40
CA LYS A 408 -16.68 8.80 -15.89
C LYS A 408 -16.23 10.24 -15.61
N GLY A 409 -15.32 10.50 -14.67
CA GLY A 409 -14.95 11.84 -14.22
C GLY A 409 -16.04 12.49 -13.35
N THR A 410 -16.75 11.72 -12.54
CA THR A 410 -17.91 12.15 -11.74
C THR A 410 -17.72 11.82 -10.27
N THR A 411 -18.60 12.35 -9.43
CA THR A 411 -18.75 11.98 -8.02
C THR A 411 -20.22 11.74 -7.69
N THR A 412 -20.50 10.79 -6.84
CA THR A 412 -21.88 10.47 -6.39
C THR A 412 -22.19 11.12 -5.06
N TYR A 413 -21.21 11.22 -4.18
CA TYR A 413 -21.38 11.63 -2.78
C TYR A 413 -20.54 12.83 -2.41
N GLN A 414 -20.89 13.47 -1.30
CA GLN A 414 -20.13 14.55 -0.66
C GLN A 414 -20.51 14.68 0.80
N GLY A 415 -19.65 15.28 1.60
CA GLY A 415 -19.91 15.65 2.98
C GLY A 415 -20.78 16.90 3.11
N LYS A 416 -20.68 17.57 4.24
CA LYS A 416 -21.46 18.78 4.57
C LYS A 416 -20.60 20.05 4.40
N PRO A 417 -21.25 21.25 4.27
CA PRO A 417 -20.56 22.52 4.44
C PRO A 417 -19.81 22.57 5.78
N PHE A 418 -18.67 23.24 5.81
CA PHE A 418 -17.81 23.26 6.98
C PHE A 418 -17.13 24.61 7.17
N THR A 419 -16.59 24.85 8.36
CA THR A 419 -15.76 26.02 8.67
C THR A 419 -14.33 25.55 8.90
N ASP A 420 -13.39 26.14 8.18
CA ASP A 420 -11.98 25.87 8.39
C ASP A 420 -11.53 26.47 9.73
N LYS A 421 -11.00 25.64 10.62
CA LYS A 421 -10.56 26.04 11.95
C LYS A 421 -9.47 27.14 11.94
N GLY A 422 -8.63 27.16 10.91
CA GLY A 422 -7.54 28.13 10.77
C GLY A 422 -8.01 29.49 10.30
N SER A 423 -8.81 29.53 9.24
CA SER A 423 -9.28 30.75 8.59
C SER A 423 -10.61 31.27 9.15
N GLN A 424 -11.36 30.46 9.88
CA GLN A 424 -12.75 30.71 10.34
C GLN A 424 -13.73 31.02 9.18
N GLN A 425 -13.36 30.68 7.93
CA GLN A 425 -14.19 30.90 6.77
C GLN A 425 -15.13 29.72 6.53
N PRO A 426 -16.40 30.00 6.22
CA PRO A 426 -17.33 28.96 5.79
C PRO A 426 -17.00 28.50 4.36
N HIS A 427 -17.12 27.21 4.14
CA HIS A 427 -16.93 26.56 2.84
C HIS A 427 -18.11 25.69 2.49
N ALA A 428 -18.46 25.63 1.23
CA ALA A 428 -19.42 24.65 0.71
C ALA A 428 -18.89 23.21 0.84
N ALA A 429 -19.78 22.24 0.79
CA ALA A 429 -19.38 20.83 0.66
C ALA A 429 -18.54 20.63 -0.61
N ILE A 430 -17.58 19.74 -0.54
CA ILE A 430 -16.66 19.46 -1.64
C ILE A 430 -17.11 18.18 -2.34
N PRO A 431 -17.44 18.22 -3.65
CA PRO A 431 -17.91 17.04 -4.37
C PRO A 431 -16.92 15.86 -4.27
N GLY A 432 -17.38 14.68 -3.87
CA GLY A 432 -16.56 13.49 -3.71
C GLY A 432 -15.81 13.39 -2.38
N ILE A 433 -15.72 14.46 -1.61
CA ILE A 433 -15.05 14.46 -0.30
C ILE A 433 -16.12 14.32 0.79
N ILE A 434 -16.04 13.25 1.57
CA ILE A 434 -17.04 12.87 2.57
C ILE A 434 -16.56 13.10 4.00
N ASP A 435 -17.49 13.20 4.95
CA ASP A 435 -17.19 13.35 6.38
C ASP A 435 -17.32 12.03 7.15
N THR A 436 -18.25 11.17 6.73
CA THR A 436 -18.59 9.90 7.39
C THR A 436 -18.95 8.83 6.34
N PRO A 437 -18.92 7.54 6.68
CA PRO A 437 -19.42 6.48 5.81
C PRO A 437 -20.88 6.67 5.39
N ALA A 438 -21.70 7.25 6.25
CA ALA A 438 -23.13 7.53 5.96
C ALA A 438 -23.31 8.49 4.77
N ASP A 439 -22.39 9.44 4.57
CA ASP A 439 -22.41 10.34 3.42
C ASP A 439 -22.15 9.59 2.09
N ALA A 440 -21.55 8.40 2.15
CA ALA A 440 -21.26 7.54 0.98
C ALA A 440 -22.22 6.35 0.85
N GLY A 441 -23.42 6.44 1.43
CA GLY A 441 -24.41 5.37 1.38
C GLY A 441 -24.27 4.31 2.47
N GLY A 442 -23.33 4.47 3.40
CA GLY A 442 -23.13 3.57 4.53
C GLY A 442 -22.21 2.37 4.22
N TRP A 443 -22.16 1.45 5.14
CA TRP A 443 -21.33 0.26 5.03
C TRP A 443 -21.90 -0.73 4.02
N PRO A 444 -21.04 -1.34 3.17
CA PRO A 444 -21.51 -2.34 2.19
C PRO A 444 -22.02 -3.61 2.89
N VAL A 445 -22.94 -4.29 2.25
CA VAL A 445 -23.42 -5.61 2.66
C VAL A 445 -22.55 -6.67 2.00
N TYR A 446 -22.09 -7.63 2.79
CA TYR A 446 -21.23 -8.73 2.32
C TYR A 446 -22.01 -10.04 2.22
N ASN A 447 -21.97 -10.65 1.07
CA ASN A 447 -22.48 -12.00 0.88
C ASN A 447 -21.49 -13.02 1.48
N ARG A 448 -22.00 -13.76 2.45
CA ARG A 448 -21.24 -14.88 3.03
C ARG A 448 -21.33 -16.08 2.11
N ALA A 449 -20.28 -16.86 2.08
CA ALA A 449 -20.26 -18.15 1.39
C ALA A 449 -19.57 -19.19 2.28
N THR A 450 -19.89 -20.44 2.04
CA THR A 450 -19.18 -21.56 2.66
C THR A 450 -17.75 -21.58 2.12
N PRO A 451 -16.74 -21.76 2.97
CA PRO A 451 -15.37 -21.95 2.50
C PRO A 451 -15.27 -23.25 1.68
N VAL A 452 -14.33 -23.30 0.78
CA VAL A 452 -13.98 -24.54 0.07
C VAL A 452 -13.56 -25.63 1.07
N ALA A 453 -13.73 -26.89 0.73
CA ALA A 453 -13.23 -28.00 1.55
C ALA A 453 -11.69 -27.91 1.62
N ASP A 454 -11.14 -28.23 2.80
CA ASP A 454 -9.71 -28.24 3.15
C ASP A 454 -9.65 -29.10 4.41
N ASN A 455 -9.53 -30.41 4.20
CA ASN A 455 -9.79 -31.40 5.24
C ASN A 455 -8.62 -31.59 6.21
N ASP A 456 -7.41 -31.26 5.77
CA ASP A 456 -6.20 -31.34 6.59
C ASP A 456 -5.74 -29.97 7.14
N HIS A 457 -6.50 -28.90 6.81
CA HIS A 457 -6.28 -27.53 7.32
C HIS A 457 -4.90 -26.94 6.94
N ASP A 458 -4.44 -27.26 5.73
CA ASP A 458 -3.15 -26.78 5.23
C ASP A 458 -3.24 -25.47 4.42
N GLY A 459 -4.48 -24.99 4.21
CA GLY A 459 -4.80 -23.73 3.53
C GLY A 459 -4.99 -23.88 2.02
N MET A 460 -4.91 -25.08 1.46
CA MET A 460 -5.26 -25.39 0.08
C MET A 460 -6.67 -26.01 0.03
N ALA A 461 -7.30 -25.98 -1.13
CA ALA A 461 -8.58 -26.65 -1.31
C ALA A 461 -8.38 -28.07 -1.77
N ASP A 462 -9.11 -29.04 -1.18
CA ASP A 462 -9.04 -30.46 -1.51
C ASP A 462 -9.11 -30.72 -3.03
N ASP A 463 -10.06 -30.10 -3.71
CA ASP A 463 -10.24 -30.26 -5.17
C ASP A 463 -9.03 -29.72 -5.96
N TRP A 464 -8.41 -28.64 -5.49
CA TRP A 464 -7.21 -28.10 -6.13
C TRP A 464 -6.02 -29.03 -5.93
N GLU A 465 -5.86 -29.60 -4.75
CA GLU A 465 -4.80 -30.55 -4.42
C GLU A 465 -4.88 -31.78 -5.29
N VAL A 466 -6.05 -32.44 -5.33
CA VAL A 466 -6.30 -33.60 -6.19
C VAL A 466 -6.00 -33.29 -7.67
N ALA A 467 -6.45 -32.12 -8.16
CA ALA A 467 -6.23 -31.70 -9.55
C ALA A 467 -4.74 -31.49 -9.89
N HIS A 468 -3.92 -31.17 -8.88
CA HIS A 468 -2.50 -30.87 -9.04
C HIS A 468 -1.57 -31.96 -8.51
N GLY A 469 -2.14 -33.05 -7.95
CA GLY A 469 -1.42 -34.24 -7.50
C GLY A 469 -0.81 -34.11 -6.12
N PHE A 470 -1.41 -33.29 -5.26
CA PHE A 470 -1.19 -33.24 -3.82
C PHE A 470 -2.20 -34.11 -3.08
N ASP A 471 -1.99 -34.37 -1.79
CA ASP A 471 -2.81 -35.24 -0.97
C ASP A 471 -3.64 -34.46 0.05
N PRO A 472 -4.99 -34.33 -0.12
CA PRO A 472 -5.87 -33.57 0.77
C PRO A 472 -5.97 -34.09 2.22
N SER A 473 -5.15 -35.08 2.57
CA SER A 473 -5.04 -35.63 3.92
C SER A 473 -3.65 -35.46 4.54
N ASN A 474 -2.74 -34.79 3.82
CA ASN A 474 -1.35 -34.57 4.24
C ASN A 474 -0.99 -33.11 4.39
N PRO A 475 -1.16 -32.50 5.56
CA PRO A 475 -0.95 -31.07 5.74
C PRO A 475 0.50 -30.60 5.52
N GLU A 476 1.46 -31.52 5.38
CA GLU A 476 2.87 -31.14 5.18
C GLU A 476 3.22 -30.87 3.71
N ASP A 477 2.40 -31.33 2.77
CA ASP A 477 2.73 -31.15 1.36
C ASP A 477 2.52 -29.69 0.88
N ARG A 478 1.78 -28.84 1.63
CA ARG A 478 1.72 -27.38 1.42
C ARG A 478 3.09 -26.72 1.29
N ASN A 479 4.09 -27.30 1.97
CA ASN A 479 5.46 -26.79 2.00
C ASN A 479 6.38 -27.40 0.93
N THR A 480 5.85 -28.33 0.13
CA THR A 480 6.59 -28.91 -0.99
C THR A 480 6.94 -27.84 -2.00
N VAL A 481 8.23 -27.64 -2.30
CA VAL A 481 8.66 -26.75 -3.38
C VAL A 481 8.25 -27.38 -4.71
N ALA A 482 7.29 -26.77 -5.37
CA ALA A 482 6.61 -27.36 -6.53
C ALA A 482 6.81 -26.55 -7.82
N SER A 483 7.64 -25.51 -7.84
CA SER A 483 8.01 -24.79 -9.05
C SER A 483 9.53 -24.59 -9.18
N ARG A 484 9.97 -24.31 -10.41
CA ARG A 484 11.38 -23.99 -10.69
C ARG A 484 11.83 -22.68 -10.05
N GLU A 485 10.91 -21.77 -9.84
CA GLU A 485 11.14 -20.46 -9.21
C GLU A 485 11.26 -20.59 -7.68
N GLY A 486 10.93 -21.74 -7.10
CA GLY A 486 11.03 -22.01 -5.66
C GLY A 486 9.76 -21.75 -4.86
N TYR A 487 8.59 -21.67 -5.51
CA TYR A 487 7.30 -21.56 -4.83
C TYR A 487 6.85 -22.89 -4.25
N THR A 488 6.27 -22.84 -3.05
CA THR A 488 5.64 -23.99 -2.41
C THR A 488 4.25 -24.26 -3.00
N ALA A 489 3.69 -25.44 -2.72
CA ALA A 489 2.34 -25.80 -3.15
C ALA A 489 1.30 -24.77 -2.68
N LEU A 490 1.34 -24.38 -1.40
CA LEU A 490 0.46 -23.34 -0.86
C LEU A 490 0.63 -22.00 -1.58
N GLU A 491 1.84 -21.57 -1.85
CA GLU A 491 2.07 -20.31 -2.58
C GLU A 491 1.50 -20.37 -4.00
N ILE A 492 1.62 -21.51 -4.69
CA ILE A 492 1.05 -21.70 -6.02
C ILE A 492 -0.48 -21.66 -5.96
N TYR A 493 -1.08 -22.29 -4.96
CA TYR A 493 -2.51 -22.21 -4.72
C TYR A 493 -2.97 -20.77 -4.48
N LEU A 494 -2.33 -20.06 -3.56
CA LEU A 494 -2.64 -18.65 -3.25
C LEU A 494 -2.50 -17.72 -4.46
N CYS A 495 -1.48 -17.94 -5.30
CA CYS A 495 -1.29 -17.23 -6.55
C CYS A 495 -2.39 -17.55 -7.57
N SER A 496 -2.85 -18.81 -7.64
CA SER A 496 -3.94 -19.21 -8.53
C SER A 496 -5.25 -18.49 -8.21
N LEU A 497 -5.54 -18.25 -6.93
CA LEU A 497 -6.69 -17.48 -6.47
C LEU A 497 -6.64 -16.02 -6.94
N MET A 498 -5.44 -15.49 -7.21
CA MET A 498 -5.22 -14.15 -7.76
C MET A 498 -5.14 -14.14 -9.31
N GLY A 499 -5.40 -15.29 -9.95
CA GLY A 499 -5.30 -15.44 -11.40
C GLY A 499 -3.88 -15.50 -11.94
N GLU A 500 -2.88 -15.63 -11.07
CA GLU A 500 -1.48 -15.80 -11.44
C GLU A 500 -1.19 -17.27 -11.77
N LYS A 501 -0.37 -17.51 -12.78
CA LYS A 501 -0.04 -18.86 -13.25
C LYS A 501 1.41 -19.20 -12.94
N ILE A 502 1.61 -20.21 -12.13
CA ILE A 502 2.91 -20.82 -11.84
C ILE A 502 2.89 -22.24 -12.37
N ARG A 503 3.91 -22.61 -13.12
CA ARG A 503 4.01 -23.98 -13.62
C ARG A 503 4.49 -24.91 -12.51
N ILE A 504 3.66 -25.86 -12.15
CA ILE A 504 4.04 -26.94 -11.25
C ILE A 504 5.02 -27.85 -11.97
N THR A 505 6.17 -28.04 -11.36
CA THR A 505 7.19 -28.98 -11.81
C THR A 505 7.34 -30.03 -10.71
N ARG A 506 6.96 -31.28 -10.99
CA ARG A 506 7.28 -32.38 -10.07
C ARG A 506 8.81 -32.49 -10.02
N ILE A 507 9.35 -32.41 -8.83
CA ILE A 507 10.77 -32.67 -8.54
C ILE A 507 10.93 -34.15 -8.20
#